data_1a5ca4415b921ada02d420628c2a41bd
#
_entry.id   1a5ca4415b921ada02d420628c2a41bd
#
_cell.length_a   1.000
_cell.length_b   1.000
_cell.length_c   1.000
_cell.angle_alpha   90.00
_cell.angle_beta   90.00
_cell.angle_gamma   90.00
#
_symmetry.space_group_name_H-M   'P 1'
#
loop_
_entity.id
_entity.type
_entity.pdbx_description
1 polymer ?
#
loop_
_entity_poly.entity_id
_entity_poly.type
_entity_poly.pdbx_seq_one_letter_code
_entity_poly.pdbx_strand_id
1 'polypeptide(L)'
;GADEWTPPNSDAFLVQFQQPEAPFPVGNQSVAVLLKNNGTDSLFTADIDWAFNGSVQSPFNWSGTLGSGDTTTVAIGSMAFVVNQDYALRAWVSNPNGGVDAVPDNDTTLVENLYVALGGNYTLGGLSPDFNTFGEAVTNLTLGGVVDSVIFDVRDGTYNEQLVFTPI
;
A
#
# COMPACT_ATOMS: atom_id res chain seq x y z
N GLY A 1 -4.65 41.82 11.81
CA GLY A 1 -4.61 40.61 12.60
C GLY A 1 -4.23 39.47 11.70
N ALA A 2 -3.31 38.58 12.12
CA ALA A 2 -3.09 37.34 11.41
C ALA A 2 -4.41 36.56 11.49
N ASP A 3 -4.92 36.07 10.34
CA ASP A 3 -6.04 35.14 10.31
C ASP A 3 -5.61 33.91 11.12
N GLU A 4 -6.19 33.76 12.30
CA GLU A 4 -5.94 32.61 13.16
C GLU A 4 -6.60 31.42 12.46
N TRP A 5 -5.78 30.50 11.93
CA TRP A 5 -6.27 29.28 11.33
C TRP A 5 -7.08 28.50 12.37
N THR A 6 -8.35 28.32 12.12
CA THR A 6 -9.22 27.50 12.98
C THR A 6 -9.41 26.14 12.30
N PRO A 7 -9.15 25.01 13.00
CA PRO A 7 -9.44 23.70 12.45
C PRO A 7 -10.90 23.56 12.05
N PRO A 8 -11.21 22.87 10.95
CA PRO A 8 -12.58 22.63 10.54
C PRO A 8 -13.31 21.72 11.54
N ASN A 9 -14.63 21.76 11.54
CA ASN A 9 -15.43 20.91 12.43
C ASN A 9 -15.36 19.45 11.98
N SER A 10 -15.42 19.18 10.68
CA SER A 10 -15.47 17.84 10.11
C SER A 10 -14.39 17.69 9.05
N ASP A 11 -13.41 16.83 9.32
CA ASP A 11 -12.26 16.56 8.45
C ASP A 11 -11.74 15.16 8.77
N ALA A 12 -11.96 14.21 7.86
CA ALA A 12 -11.43 12.87 7.93
C ALA A 12 -10.19 12.76 7.03
N PHE A 13 -9.10 12.27 7.55
CA PHE A 13 -7.80 12.26 6.88
C PHE A 13 -7.22 10.85 6.80
N LEU A 14 -6.79 10.41 5.62
CA LEU A 14 -6.00 9.20 5.45
C LEU A 14 -4.51 9.53 5.50
N VAL A 15 -3.88 9.20 6.62
CA VAL A 15 -2.47 9.55 6.85
C VAL A 15 -1.54 8.75 5.94
N GLN A 16 -1.75 7.42 5.89
CA GLN A 16 -0.92 6.50 5.09
C GLN A 16 -1.53 5.09 5.05
N PHE A 17 -1.01 4.23 4.17
CA PHE A 17 -1.22 2.79 4.30
C PHE A 17 -0.41 2.24 5.48
N GLN A 18 -1.04 1.34 6.26
CA GLN A 18 -0.42 0.61 7.35
C GLN A 18 -0.11 -0.84 6.98
N GLN A 19 -0.88 -1.39 6.02
CA GLN A 19 -0.71 -2.74 5.51
C GLN A 19 -0.94 -2.77 3.99
N PRO A 20 -0.18 -3.60 3.23
CA PRO A 20 0.93 -4.41 3.71
C PRO A 20 2.13 -3.54 4.12
N GLU A 21 2.81 -3.91 5.21
CA GLU A 21 4.04 -3.26 5.66
C GLU A 21 5.25 -4.00 5.06
N ALA A 22 6.05 -3.29 4.30
CA ALA A 22 7.26 -3.85 3.69
C ALA A 22 8.39 -4.07 4.74
N PRO A 23 9.14 -5.18 4.62
CA PRO A 23 9.02 -6.25 3.63
C PRO A 23 7.89 -7.25 3.97
N PHE A 24 7.09 -7.65 2.99
CA PHE A 24 5.99 -8.62 3.18
C PHE A 24 6.06 -9.75 2.14
N PRO A 25 5.64 -11.00 2.52
CA PRO A 25 5.73 -12.16 1.63
C PRO A 25 4.64 -12.18 0.57
N VAL A 26 4.79 -13.06 -0.41
CA VAL A 26 3.74 -13.43 -1.38
C VAL A 26 2.49 -13.95 -0.70
N GLY A 27 1.36 -13.89 -1.37
CA GLY A 27 0.07 -14.40 -0.92
C GLY A 27 -0.91 -13.29 -0.53
N ASN A 28 -1.98 -13.68 0.15
CA ASN A 28 -2.98 -12.72 0.61
C ASN A 28 -2.43 -11.86 1.75
N GLN A 29 -2.45 -10.55 1.53
CA GLN A 29 -2.10 -9.56 2.52
C GLN A 29 -3.31 -8.68 2.85
N SER A 30 -3.43 -8.29 4.10
CA SER A 30 -4.39 -7.26 4.51
C SER A 30 -4.01 -5.92 3.85
N VAL A 31 -5.01 -5.14 3.48
CA VAL A 31 -4.85 -3.74 3.09
C VAL A 31 -5.48 -2.89 4.17
N ALA A 32 -4.68 -2.08 4.82
CA ALA A 32 -5.13 -1.22 5.91
C ALA A 32 -4.56 0.19 5.81
N VAL A 33 -5.34 1.16 6.25
CA VAL A 33 -4.99 2.58 6.26
C VAL A 33 -5.04 3.14 7.69
N LEU A 34 -4.30 4.20 7.93
CA LEU A 34 -4.37 4.98 9.15
C LEU A 34 -5.36 6.13 8.95
N LEU A 35 -6.54 5.99 9.51
CA LEU A 35 -7.57 7.03 9.54
C LEU A 35 -7.32 7.96 10.73
N LYS A 36 -7.38 9.26 10.49
CA LYS A 36 -7.28 10.33 11.50
C LYS A 36 -8.53 11.20 11.45
N ASN A 37 -9.04 11.55 12.62
CA ASN A 37 -9.96 12.65 12.76
C ASN A 37 -9.16 13.96 12.87
N ASN A 38 -9.13 14.74 11.82
CA ASN A 38 -8.43 16.02 11.77
C ASN A 38 -9.38 17.22 12.03
N GLY A 39 -10.67 16.94 12.20
CA GLY A 39 -11.70 17.91 12.61
C GLY A 39 -11.74 18.13 14.12
N THR A 40 -12.55 19.12 14.55
CA THR A 40 -12.77 19.41 15.98
C THR A 40 -13.88 18.57 16.58
N ASP A 41 -14.87 18.14 15.77
CA ASP A 41 -15.96 17.28 16.21
C ASP A 41 -15.52 15.81 16.20
N SER A 42 -16.11 14.98 17.06
CA SER A 42 -15.84 13.54 17.04
C SER A 42 -16.29 12.92 15.72
N LEU A 43 -15.44 12.06 15.15
CA LEU A 43 -15.74 11.28 13.95
C LEU A 43 -16.37 9.93 14.36
N PHE A 44 -17.56 9.64 13.84
CA PHE A 44 -18.29 8.40 14.11
C PHE A 44 -18.40 7.49 12.89
N THR A 45 -18.45 8.08 11.68
CA THR A 45 -18.54 7.34 10.42
C THR A 45 -17.72 8.01 9.33
N ALA A 46 -17.19 7.22 8.39
CA ALA A 46 -16.57 7.71 7.16
C ALA A 46 -16.62 6.60 6.10
N ASP A 47 -16.71 6.98 4.84
CA ASP A 47 -16.63 6.06 3.72
C ASP A 47 -15.19 6.04 3.21
N ILE A 48 -14.59 4.84 3.10
CA ILE A 48 -13.23 4.66 2.60
C ILE A 48 -13.30 3.86 1.31
N ASP A 49 -12.99 4.50 0.21
CA ASP A 49 -12.83 3.88 -1.09
C ASP A 49 -11.36 3.60 -1.36
N TRP A 50 -11.07 2.60 -2.18
CA TRP A 50 -9.71 2.26 -2.52
C TRP A 50 -9.59 1.56 -3.87
N ALA A 51 -8.38 1.60 -4.43
CA ALA A 51 -8.03 0.99 -5.69
C ALA A 51 -6.71 0.22 -5.59
N PHE A 52 -6.64 -0.90 -6.30
CA PHE A 52 -5.47 -1.75 -6.47
C PHE A 52 -5.09 -1.76 -7.94
N ASN A 53 -3.87 -1.33 -8.28
CA ASN A 53 -3.40 -1.14 -9.65
C ASN A 53 -4.42 -0.39 -10.53
N GLY A 54 -5.02 0.67 -9.98
CA GLY A 54 -6.02 1.49 -10.67
C GLY A 54 -7.43 0.90 -10.71
N SER A 55 -7.63 -0.37 -10.34
CA SER A 55 -8.96 -1.00 -10.27
C SER A 55 -9.62 -0.72 -8.93
N VAL A 56 -10.75 -0.02 -8.95
CA VAL A 56 -11.53 0.30 -7.73
C VAL A 56 -12.07 -0.99 -7.11
N GLN A 57 -11.92 -1.10 -5.81
CA GLN A 57 -12.37 -2.22 -5.00
C GLN A 57 -13.69 -1.90 -4.28
N SER A 58 -14.26 -2.88 -3.57
CA SER A 58 -15.46 -2.63 -2.74
C SER A 58 -15.13 -1.62 -1.64
N PRO A 59 -15.97 -0.58 -1.45
CA PRO A 59 -15.76 0.42 -0.42
C PRO A 59 -15.88 -0.18 0.99
N PHE A 60 -15.22 0.46 1.94
CA PHE A 60 -15.31 0.11 3.36
C PHE A 60 -15.98 1.27 4.11
N ASN A 61 -17.12 1.00 4.74
CA ASN A 61 -17.83 1.99 5.55
C ASN A 61 -17.35 1.86 7.00
N TRP A 62 -16.50 2.79 7.41
CA TRP A 62 -15.97 2.82 8.77
C TRP A 62 -17.00 3.36 9.76
N SER A 63 -17.07 2.76 10.94
CA SER A 63 -17.85 3.27 12.08
C SER A 63 -17.08 3.05 13.38
N GLY A 64 -17.11 4.04 14.26
CA GLY A 64 -16.40 4.00 15.52
C GLY A 64 -16.55 5.30 16.30
N THR A 65 -15.58 5.63 17.12
CA THR A 65 -15.48 6.93 17.80
C THR A 65 -14.02 7.37 17.82
N LEU A 66 -13.73 8.46 17.11
CA LEU A 66 -12.43 9.12 17.13
C LEU A 66 -12.61 10.56 17.60
N GLY A 67 -11.96 10.91 18.71
CA GLY A 67 -11.84 12.29 19.16
C GLY A 67 -10.98 13.11 18.19
N SER A 68 -11.03 14.43 18.34
CA SER A 68 -10.19 15.34 17.55
C SER A 68 -8.70 15.01 17.70
N GLY A 69 -8.03 14.82 16.58
CA GLY A 69 -6.62 14.45 16.50
C GLY A 69 -6.31 12.97 16.69
N ASP A 70 -7.27 12.15 17.09
CA ASP A 70 -7.09 10.70 17.27
C ASP A 70 -6.96 9.97 15.94
N THR A 71 -6.32 8.79 15.99
CA THR A 71 -6.11 7.92 14.83
C THR A 71 -6.55 6.49 15.11
N THR A 72 -6.90 5.75 14.05
CA THR A 72 -7.15 4.31 14.11
C THR A 72 -6.70 3.63 12.83
N THR A 73 -6.18 2.41 12.94
CA THR A 73 -5.89 1.57 11.78
C THR A 73 -7.16 0.86 11.34
N VAL A 74 -7.51 1.02 10.06
CA VAL A 74 -8.71 0.44 9.46
C VAL A 74 -8.31 -0.55 8.39
N ALA A 75 -8.63 -1.83 8.57
CA ALA A 75 -8.48 -2.84 7.51
C ALA A 75 -9.63 -2.67 6.50
N ILE A 76 -9.29 -2.25 5.29
CA ILE A 76 -10.25 -1.93 4.21
C ILE A 76 -10.46 -3.08 3.23
N GLY A 77 -9.60 -4.10 3.27
CA GLY A 77 -9.70 -5.27 2.40
C GLY A 77 -8.47 -6.17 2.49
N SER A 78 -8.36 -7.07 1.51
CA SER A 78 -7.20 -7.92 1.32
C SER A 78 -6.97 -8.17 -0.17
N MET A 79 -5.69 -8.33 -0.57
CA MET A 79 -5.31 -8.60 -1.94
C MET A 79 -4.24 -9.69 -1.99
N ALA A 80 -4.24 -10.45 -3.10
CA ALA A 80 -3.19 -11.42 -3.39
C ALA A 80 -2.03 -10.73 -4.11
N PHE A 81 -0.83 -10.93 -3.59
CA PHE A 81 0.41 -10.40 -4.15
C PHE A 81 1.29 -11.56 -4.63
N VAL A 82 1.90 -11.39 -5.79
CA VAL A 82 2.83 -12.36 -6.39
C VAL A 82 4.17 -11.70 -6.71
N VAL A 83 5.20 -12.50 -6.94
CA VAL A 83 6.53 -12.01 -7.33
C VAL A 83 6.51 -11.36 -8.70
N ASN A 84 7.53 -10.58 -8.99
CA ASN A 84 7.78 -9.96 -10.29
C ASN A 84 6.61 -9.09 -10.79
N GLN A 85 5.93 -8.44 -9.84
CA GLN A 85 4.84 -7.50 -10.11
C GLN A 85 5.06 -6.21 -9.33
N ASP A 86 4.82 -5.10 -10.01
CA ASP A 86 4.73 -3.78 -9.42
C ASP A 86 3.28 -3.51 -9.01
N TYR A 87 3.09 -3.06 -7.78
CA TYR A 87 1.77 -2.77 -7.23
C TYR A 87 1.65 -1.31 -6.82
N ALA A 88 0.44 -0.77 -7.00
CA ALA A 88 0.03 0.52 -6.50
C ALA A 88 -1.27 0.39 -5.71
N LEU A 89 -1.32 1.02 -4.54
CA LEU A 89 -2.50 1.15 -3.71
C LEU A 89 -2.85 2.62 -3.56
N ARG A 90 -4.09 2.97 -3.78
CA ARG A 90 -4.65 4.29 -3.53
C ARG A 90 -5.90 4.15 -2.68
N ALA A 91 -6.05 4.99 -1.66
CA ALA A 91 -7.28 5.07 -0.88
C ALA A 91 -7.69 6.53 -0.67
N TRP A 92 -8.99 6.76 -0.53
CA TRP A 92 -9.53 8.08 -0.22
C TRP A 92 -10.72 7.94 0.72
N VAL A 93 -10.84 8.89 1.63
CA VAL A 93 -11.94 8.95 2.59
C VAL A 93 -12.94 10.03 2.18
N SER A 94 -14.20 9.85 2.54
CA SER A 94 -15.28 10.81 2.25
C SER A 94 -16.41 10.68 3.27
N ASN A 95 -17.36 11.61 3.21
CA ASN A 95 -18.60 11.62 4.01
C ASN A 95 -18.36 11.46 5.52
N PRO A 96 -17.46 12.24 6.15
CA PRO A 96 -17.30 12.21 7.60
C PRO A 96 -18.65 12.53 8.28
N ASN A 97 -19.11 11.62 9.16
CA ASN A 97 -20.41 11.69 9.82
C ASN A 97 -21.61 11.88 8.85
N GLY A 98 -21.48 11.40 7.60
CA GLY A 98 -22.49 11.57 6.55
C GLY A 98 -22.57 13.00 5.97
N GLY A 99 -21.60 13.85 6.29
CA GLY A 99 -21.50 15.23 5.81
C GLY A 99 -20.41 15.43 4.76
N VAL A 100 -20.19 16.70 4.42
CA VAL A 100 -19.10 17.11 3.52
C VAL A 100 -17.80 17.22 4.32
N ASP A 101 -16.71 16.69 3.76
CA ASP A 101 -15.39 16.93 4.30
C ASP A 101 -14.96 18.38 4.04
N ALA A 102 -14.44 19.04 5.06
CA ALA A 102 -14.07 20.45 4.97
C ALA A 102 -12.70 20.66 4.29
N VAL A 103 -11.86 19.61 4.22
CA VAL A 103 -10.50 19.68 3.64
C VAL A 103 -10.24 18.48 2.72
N PRO A 104 -10.91 18.40 1.57
CA PRO A 104 -10.82 17.22 0.69
C PRO A 104 -9.42 16.98 0.08
N ASP A 105 -8.52 17.93 0.20
CA ASP A 105 -7.15 17.80 -0.34
C ASP A 105 -6.27 16.84 0.47
N ASN A 106 -6.66 16.49 1.69
CA ASN A 106 -5.92 15.56 2.57
C ASN A 106 -6.52 14.15 2.60
N ASP A 107 -7.63 13.91 1.91
CA ASP A 107 -8.43 12.68 1.99
C ASP A 107 -7.74 11.47 1.36
N THR A 108 -6.75 11.67 0.49
CA THR A 108 -6.15 10.61 -0.34
C THR A 108 -4.76 10.22 0.13
N THR A 109 -4.51 8.92 0.21
CA THR A 109 -3.17 8.34 0.36
C THR A 109 -2.84 7.40 -0.79
N LEU A 110 -1.54 7.30 -1.14
CA LEU A 110 -1.03 6.53 -2.27
C LEU A 110 0.28 5.86 -1.87
N VAL A 111 0.48 4.61 -2.30
CA VAL A 111 1.78 3.94 -2.33
C VAL A 111 1.98 3.31 -3.70
N GLU A 112 3.17 3.48 -4.27
CA GLU A 112 3.57 2.97 -5.57
C GLU A 112 4.90 2.22 -5.47
N ASN A 113 5.26 1.50 -6.52
CA ASN A 113 6.46 0.67 -6.57
C ASN A 113 6.52 -0.32 -5.40
N LEU A 114 5.36 -0.90 -5.07
CA LEU A 114 5.23 -1.86 -3.99
C LEU A 114 5.49 -3.26 -4.53
N TYR A 115 6.52 -3.93 -4.02
CA TYR A 115 6.91 -5.29 -4.40
C TYR A 115 6.86 -6.21 -3.19
N VAL A 116 6.53 -7.48 -3.43
CA VAL A 116 6.66 -8.50 -2.39
C VAL A 116 8.13 -8.78 -2.08
N ALA A 117 8.43 -9.07 -0.85
CA ALA A 117 9.74 -9.56 -0.45
C ALA A 117 9.93 -11.02 -0.88
N LEU A 118 11.16 -11.36 -1.23
CA LEU A 118 11.52 -12.72 -1.63
C LEU A 118 11.91 -13.58 -0.44
N GLY A 119 11.58 -14.87 -0.53
CA GLY A 119 11.99 -15.91 0.40
C GLY A 119 11.71 -17.27 -0.19
N GLY A 120 12.72 -18.16 -0.21
CA GLY A 120 12.62 -19.48 -0.81
C GLY A 120 13.25 -19.60 -2.19
N ASN A 121 12.73 -20.52 -3.01
CA ASN A 121 13.34 -20.90 -4.29
C ASN A 121 12.52 -20.31 -5.45
N TYR A 122 13.22 -19.72 -6.40
CA TYR A 122 12.64 -19.15 -7.61
C TYR A 122 13.37 -19.63 -8.85
N THR A 123 12.66 -19.78 -9.95
CA THR A 123 13.19 -20.12 -11.26
C THR A 123 13.50 -18.86 -12.06
N LEU A 124 14.66 -18.85 -12.75
CA LEU A 124 15.07 -17.75 -13.61
C LEU A 124 15.33 -18.26 -15.02
N GLY A 125 14.65 -17.66 -16.00
CA GLY A 125 14.75 -18.02 -17.41
C GLY A 125 14.11 -19.37 -17.77
N GLY A 126 14.16 -19.73 -19.04
CA GLY A 126 13.53 -20.94 -19.55
C GLY A 126 12.01 -20.79 -19.77
N LEU A 127 11.28 -21.89 -19.64
CA LEU A 127 9.83 -21.92 -19.90
C LEU A 127 9.06 -21.64 -18.60
N SER A 128 8.18 -20.63 -18.63
CA SER A 128 7.32 -20.23 -17.50
C SER A 128 8.06 -20.06 -16.17
N PRO A 129 9.12 -19.22 -16.11
CA PRO A 129 9.87 -18.99 -14.89
C PRO A 129 9.16 -17.98 -13.97
N ASP A 130 9.63 -17.88 -12.72
CA ASP A 130 9.21 -16.79 -11.81
C ASP A 130 9.78 -15.44 -12.26
N PHE A 131 11.02 -15.46 -12.81
CA PHE A 131 11.69 -14.29 -13.39
C PHE A 131 12.26 -14.64 -14.77
N ASN A 132 11.97 -13.82 -15.79
CA ASN A 132 12.49 -14.05 -17.13
C ASN A 132 13.95 -13.62 -17.26
N THR A 133 14.36 -12.61 -16.48
CA THR A 133 15.67 -11.97 -16.55
C THR A 133 16.28 -11.80 -15.16
N PHE A 134 17.61 -11.66 -15.08
CA PHE A 134 18.28 -11.27 -13.85
C PHE A 134 17.89 -9.86 -13.41
N GLY A 135 17.64 -8.94 -14.36
CA GLY A 135 17.19 -7.58 -14.08
C GLY A 135 15.88 -7.57 -13.31
N GLU A 136 14.89 -8.42 -13.68
CA GLU A 136 13.61 -8.57 -12.96
C GLU A 136 13.85 -9.08 -11.53
N ALA A 137 14.68 -10.11 -11.35
CA ALA A 137 14.99 -10.67 -10.04
C ALA A 137 15.69 -9.65 -9.13
N VAL A 138 16.67 -8.89 -9.66
CA VAL A 138 17.37 -7.82 -8.93
C VAL A 138 16.41 -6.67 -8.57
N THR A 139 15.52 -6.28 -9.47
CA THR A 139 14.50 -5.27 -9.20
C THR A 139 13.61 -5.69 -8.03
N ASN A 140 13.12 -6.92 -8.04
CA ASN A 140 12.28 -7.43 -6.95
C ASN A 140 13.04 -7.52 -5.62
N LEU A 141 14.31 -7.97 -5.64
CA LEU A 141 15.16 -7.98 -4.44
C LEU A 141 15.38 -6.56 -3.88
N THR A 142 15.63 -5.59 -4.77
CA THR A 142 15.94 -4.22 -4.35
C THR A 142 14.72 -3.49 -3.79
N LEU A 143 13.56 -3.64 -4.43
CA LEU A 143 12.34 -2.91 -4.07
C LEU A 143 11.49 -3.65 -3.03
N GLY A 144 11.40 -4.97 -3.11
CA GLY A 144 10.61 -5.79 -2.20
C GLY A 144 11.38 -6.24 -0.96
N GLY A 145 12.71 -6.35 -1.07
CA GLY A 145 13.54 -6.90 -0.01
C GLY A 145 13.46 -8.42 0.11
N VAL A 146 13.85 -8.93 1.26
CA VAL A 146 13.87 -10.37 1.57
C VAL A 146 13.23 -10.64 2.93
N VAL A 147 12.50 -11.75 3.03
CA VAL A 147 11.90 -12.25 4.29
C VAL A 147 12.53 -13.56 4.74
N ASP A 148 13.28 -14.24 3.86
CA ASP A 148 14.04 -15.46 4.15
C ASP A 148 15.14 -15.63 3.10
N SER A 149 15.97 -16.68 3.22
CA SER A 149 16.98 -17.03 2.20
C SER A 149 16.35 -17.18 0.82
N VAL A 150 17.04 -16.65 -0.19
CA VAL A 150 16.58 -16.67 -1.58
C VAL A 150 17.55 -17.49 -2.43
N ILE A 151 17.01 -18.44 -3.19
CA ILE A 151 17.76 -19.26 -4.13
C ILE A 151 17.13 -19.09 -5.52
N PHE A 152 17.95 -18.72 -6.51
CA PHE A 152 17.54 -18.71 -7.91
C PHE A 152 18.08 -19.94 -8.62
N ASP A 153 17.18 -20.78 -9.14
CA ASP A 153 17.49 -21.87 -10.08
C ASP A 153 17.54 -21.28 -11.50
N VAL A 154 18.76 -20.97 -11.93
CA VAL A 154 19.01 -20.38 -13.26
C VAL A 154 19.04 -21.48 -14.31
N ARG A 155 18.10 -21.43 -15.24
CA ARG A 155 17.97 -22.42 -16.30
C ARG A 155 18.90 -22.11 -17.47
N ASP A 156 19.19 -23.13 -18.28
CA ASP A 156 20.04 -22.99 -19.46
C ASP A 156 19.51 -21.89 -20.40
N GLY A 157 20.40 -20.99 -20.83
CA GLY A 157 20.06 -19.87 -21.68
C GLY A 157 21.24 -18.93 -21.89
N THR A 158 21.03 -17.92 -22.73
CA THR A 158 21.98 -16.82 -22.92
C THR A 158 21.40 -15.55 -22.29
N TYR A 159 22.10 -15.02 -21.30
CA TYR A 159 21.69 -13.83 -20.54
C TYR A 159 22.67 -12.70 -20.82
N ASN A 160 22.28 -11.77 -21.71
CA ASN A 160 23.09 -10.61 -22.09
C ASN A 160 22.75 -9.41 -21.20
N GLU A 161 23.03 -9.54 -19.89
CA GLU A 161 22.69 -8.54 -18.90
C GLU A 161 23.89 -8.11 -18.07
N GLN A 162 23.97 -6.84 -17.72
CA GLN A 162 24.89 -6.34 -16.69
C GLN A 162 24.10 -6.12 -15.40
N LEU A 163 24.48 -6.82 -14.35
CA LEU A 163 23.82 -6.70 -13.05
C LEU A 163 24.51 -5.66 -12.19
N VAL A 164 23.71 -4.80 -11.58
CA VAL A 164 24.15 -3.85 -10.55
C VAL A 164 23.37 -4.15 -9.28
N PHE A 165 24.07 -4.61 -8.25
CA PHE A 165 23.48 -4.80 -6.93
C PHE A 165 23.69 -3.54 -6.10
N THR A 166 22.59 -2.97 -5.63
CA THR A 166 22.63 -1.95 -4.56
C THR A 166 22.45 -2.65 -3.22
N PRO A 167 23.01 -2.11 -2.13
CA PRO A 167 22.74 -2.65 -0.79
C PRO A 167 21.22 -2.67 -0.51
N ILE A 168 20.75 -3.78 0.03
CA ILE A 168 19.34 -4.00 0.43
C ILE A 168 19.18 -3.59 1.89
#